data_7d2b70a82897b0e319d22bb63805c8af
#
_entry.id   7d2b70a82897b0e319d22bb63805c8af
#
_cell.length_a   1.000
_cell.length_b   1.000
_cell.length_c   1.000
_cell.angle_alpha   90.00
_cell.angle_beta   90.00
_cell.angle_gamma   90.00
#
_symmetry.space_group_name_H-M   'P 1'
#
loop_
_entity.id
_entity.type
_entity.pdbx_description
1 polymer ?
#
loop_
_entity_poly.entity_id
_entity_poly.type
_entity_poly.pdbx_seq_one_letter_code
_entity_poly.pdbx_strand_id
1 'polypeptide(L)'
;MRTKAPRNQGQYYYRDQLSLQGQWIYDALEAHCRVKYYRNKIKFRMKRFDTFMKDISRAYQALRDDHPEYFYLGTQYRITIRGLEGTLEYRRLYHPDMIDRITLQLRRRICQLVRGTAYHTLEEQERMVYQRIAKMLTYDNQHGDCDHNVVGPILYRSGVCEGYNAMLLLCFRRLGIPCVKAFGKMSEERATWHCWTKLWLDEQEYHCDVTWDSGISGQVPFQYFNLNEKQIRKDHILAFFDEEGNLCINPSSEIQEGRTGSEYTPVPAICAQPLSTGVF
;
A
#
# COMPACT_ATOMS: atom_id res chain seq x y z
N MET A 1 -8.14 19.67 10.39
CA MET A 1 -6.85 20.22 9.91
C MET A 1 -6.69 19.84 8.45
N ARG A 2 -6.40 20.78 7.53
CA ARG A 2 -6.06 20.41 6.15
C ARG A 2 -4.67 19.78 6.15
N THR A 3 -4.56 18.51 5.81
CA THR A 3 -3.27 17.85 5.66
C THR A 3 -2.67 18.27 4.32
N LYS A 4 -1.46 18.79 4.35
CA LYS A 4 -0.74 19.18 3.13
C LYS A 4 -0.51 17.95 2.25
N ALA A 5 -0.69 18.10 0.93
CA ALA A 5 -0.39 17.04 -0.01
C ALA A 5 1.06 16.53 0.14
N PRO A 6 1.29 15.20 0.11
CA PRO A 6 2.60 14.63 0.30
C PRO A 6 3.54 14.98 -0.85
N ARG A 7 4.86 15.06 -0.55
CA ARG A 7 5.89 15.29 -1.56
C ARG A 7 5.96 14.15 -2.56
N ASN A 8 6.48 14.41 -3.76
CA ASN A 8 6.71 13.40 -4.80
C ASN A 8 5.49 12.52 -5.05
N GLN A 9 4.29 13.12 -5.07
CA GLN A 9 3.02 12.41 -5.34
C GLN A 9 2.73 11.26 -4.36
N GLY A 10 3.27 11.33 -3.13
CA GLY A 10 3.06 10.33 -2.09
C GLY A 10 4.02 9.14 -2.13
N GLN A 11 5.04 9.14 -3.00
CA GLN A 11 6.01 8.03 -3.11
C GLN A 11 6.88 7.81 -1.87
N TYR A 12 6.92 8.77 -0.94
CA TYR A 12 7.70 8.70 0.30
C TYR A 12 6.86 9.03 1.54
N TYR A 13 5.56 8.85 1.44
CA TYR A 13 4.64 9.21 2.52
C TYR A 13 4.90 8.45 3.81
N TYR A 14 5.07 7.14 3.72
CA TYR A 14 5.37 6.29 4.87
C TYR A 14 6.82 6.41 5.31
N ARG A 15 7.75 6.60 4.38
CA ARG A 15 9.15 6.92 4.70
C ARG A 15 9.28 8.15 5.59
N ASP A 16 8.58 9.22 5.25
CA ASP A 16 8.68 10.49 5.96
C ASP A 16 8.11 10.44 7.40
N GLN A 17 7.36 9.39 7.72
CA GLN A 17 6.85 9.10 9.07
C GLN A 17 7.78 8.21 9.90
N LEU A 18 8.88 7.72 9.33
CA LEU A 18 9.85 6.90 10.05
C LEU A 18 10.79 7.75 10.91
N SER A 19 11.36 7.11 11.94
CA SER A 19 12.51 7.68 12.65
C SER A 19 13.67 7.97 11.68
N LEU A 20 14.60 8.82 12.05
CA LEU A 20 15.79 9.10 11.23
C LEU A 20 16.57 7.82 10.88
N GLN A 21 16.67 6.86 11.80
CA GLN A 21 17.27 5.55 11.53
C GLN A 21 16.42 4.73 10.57
N GLY A 22 15.10 4.73 10.75
CA GLY A 22 14.17 4.07 9.86
C GLY A 22 14.24 4.63 8.43
N GLN A 23 14.32 5.95 8.25
CA GLN A 23 14.49 6.58 6.95
C GLN A 23 15.81 6.17 6.28
N TRP A 24 16.90 6.14 7.03
CA TRP A 24 18.18 5.68 6.51
C TRP A 24 18.17 4.21 6.07
N ILE A 25 17.49 3.34 6.85
CA ILE A 25 17.28 1.94 6.46
C ILE A 25 16.42 1.86 5.19
N TYR A 26 15.33 2.59 5.16
CA TYR A 26 14.44 2.65 3.99
C TYR A 26 15.21 3.05 2.72
N ASP A 27 16.02 4.10 2.78
CA ASP A 27 16.79 4.57 1.63
C ASP A 27 17.80 3.52 1.13
N ALA A 28 18.41 2.76 2.04
CA ALA A 28 19.28 1.65 1.68
C ALA A 28 18.51 0.48 1.01
N LEU A 29 17.30 0.18 1.51
CA LEU A 29 16.41 -0.83 0.92
C LEU A 29 15.95 -0.40 -0.47
N GLU A 30 15.50 0.84 -0.62
CA GLU A 30 15.04 1.38 -1.90
C GLU A 30 16.15 1.42 -2.95
N ALA A 31 17.34 1.91 -2.58
CA ALA A 31 18.51 1.92 -3.46
C ALA A 31 18.84 0.50 -3.97
N HIS A 32 18.71 -0.50 -3.11
CA HIS A 32 18.90 -1.89 -3.50
C HIS A 32 17.81 -2.35 -4.50
N CYS A 33 16.53 -2.06 -4.22
CA CYS A 33 15.42 -2.45 -5.08
C CYS A 33 15.52 -1.81 -6.48
N ARG A 34 15.99 -0.58 -6.58
CA ARG A 34 16.16 0.12 -7.86
C ARG A 34 17.21 -0.53 -8.77
N VAL A 35 18.28 -1.12 -8.20
CA VAL A 35 19.46 -1.53 -8.99
C VAL A 35 19.71 -3.03 -8.91
N LYS A 36 19.35 -3.68 -7.80
CA LYS A 36 19.78 -5.05 -7.48
C LYS A 36 18.62 -5.99 -7.10
N TYR A 37 17.42 -5.79 -7.66
CA TYR A 37 16.24 -6.61 -7.39
C TYR A 37 16.46 -8.12 -7.60
N TYR A 38 17.47 -8.50 -8.37
CA TYR A 38 17.88 -9.91 -8.55
C TYR A 38 18.57 -10.51 -7.30
N ARG A 39 18.97 -9.69 -6.33
CA ARG A 39 19.48 -10.14 -5.02
C ARG A 39 18.41 -9.88 -3.97
N ASN A 40 18.22 -10.82 -3.06
CA ASN A 40 17.26 -10.70 -1.97
C ASN A 40 17.91 -10.43 -0.60
N LYS A 41 19.20 -10.09 -0.58
CA LYS A 41 19.97 -9.78 0.64
C LYS A 41 20.48 -8.35 0.57
N ILE A 42 20.11 -7.58 1.56
CA ILE A 42 20.48 -6.18 1.72
C ILE A 42 21.30 -6.03 2.98
N LYS A 43 22.50 -5.45 2.87
CA LYS A 43 23.36 -5.15 4.00
C LYS A 43 23.28 -3.66 4.34
N PHE A 44 23.25 -3.36 5.62
CA PHE A 44 23.26 -1.99 6.13
C PHE A 44 24.04 -1.93 7.45
N ARG A 45 24.50 -0.73 7.81
CA ARG A 45 25.20 -0.49 9.06
C ARG A 45 24.27 0.23 10.03
N MET A 46 24.21 -0.25 11.27
CA MET A 46 23.41 0.34 12.32
C MET A 46 24.09 1.53 12.98
N LYS A 47 23.31 2.51 13.39
CA LYS A 47 23.77 3.61 14.25
C LYS A 47 23.38 3.40 15.72
N ARG A 48 22.19 2.82 15.96
CA ARG A 48 21.65 2.50 17.29
C ARG A 48 21.09 1.09 17.29
N PHE A 49 21.22 0.39 18.40
CA PHE A 49 20.82 -1.01 18.51
C PHE A 49 19.43 -1.18 19.14
N ASP A 50 19.06 -0.30 20.05
CA ASP A 50 17.88 -0.39 20.90
C ASP A 50 16.53 -0.41 20.13
N THR A 51 16.41 0.39 19.06
CA THR A 51 15.18 0.48 18.24
C THR A 51 15.27 -0.28 16.92
N PHE A 52 16.39 -0.92 16.65
CA PHE A 52 16.77 -1.40 15.33
C PHE A 52 15.78 -2.37 14.68
N MET A 53 15.29 -3.36 15.44
CA MET A 53 14.33 -4.35 14.91
C MET A 53 13.01 -3.70 14.49
N LYS A 54 12.53 -2.74 15.30
CA LYS A 54 11.34 -1.95 15.01
C LYS A 54 11.55 -1.09 13.77
N ASP A 55 12.68 -0.38 13.69
CA ASP A 55 13.01 0.50 12.56
C ASP A 55 13.11 -0.26 11.25
N ILE A 56 13.74 -1.47 11.24
CA ILE A 56 13.80 -2.31 10.04
C ILE A 56 12.40 -2.75 9.59
N SER A 57 11.63 -3.29 10.51
CA SER A 57 10.28 -3.81 10.19
C SER A 57 9.42 -2.70 9.59
N ARG A 58 9.46 -1.51 10.18
CA ARG A 58 8.72 -0.35 9.70
C ARG A 58 9.26 0.17 8.36
N ALA A 59 10.58 0.26 8.19
CA ALA A 59 11.18 0.70 6.94
C ALA A 59 10.85 -0.26 5.78
N TYR A 60 10.87 -1.56 6.04
CA TYR A 60 10.51 -2.56 5.03
C TYR A 60 9.02 -2.50 4.65
N GLN A 61 8.12 -2.34 5.64
CA GLN A 61 6.70 -2.16 5.37
C GLN A 61 6.42 -0.86 4.64
N ALA A 62 7.01 0.26 5.09
CA ALA A 62 6.88 1.56 4.45
C ALA A 62 7.32 1.51 2.98
N LEU A 63 8.42 0.82 2.67
CA LEU A 63 8.89 0.65 1.30
C LEU A 63 7.87 -0.08 0.42
N ARG A 64 7.23 -1.12 0.93
CA ARG A 64 6.21 -1.86 0.19
C ARG A 64 4.93 -1.05 -0.03
N ASP A 65 4.55 -0.23 0.95
CA ASP A 65 3.35 0.60 0.87
C ASP A 65 3.55 1.84 -0.02
N ASP A 66 4.75 2.42 0.02
CA ASP A 66 5.12 3.55 -0.85
C ASP A 66 5.37 3.14 -2.31
N HIS A 67 5.83 1.89 -2.56
CA HIS A 67 6.30 1.41 -3.86
C HIS A 67 5.61 0.10 -4.30
N PRO A 68 4.34 0.14 -4.72
CA PRO A 68 3.66 -1.06 -5.23
C PRO A 68 4.29 -1.65 -6.49
N GLU A 69 5.15 -0.89 -7.19
CA GLU A 69 5.97 -1.37 -8.31
C GLU A 69 7.07 -2.35 -7.89
N TYR A 70 7.43 -2.43 -6.60
CA TYR A 70 8.33 -3.45 -6.07
C TYR A 70 7.56 -4.71 -5.64
N PHE A 71 6.64 -5.14 -6.48
CA PHE A 71 5.70 -6.27 -6.27
C PHE A 71 6.38 -7.60 -5.93
N TYR A 72 7.68 -7.73 -6.17
CA TYR A 72 8.46 -8.93 -5.86
C TYR A 72 8.92 -9.04 -4.40
N LEU A 73 8.70 -8.01 -3.60
CA LEU A 73 9.00 -8.00 -2.18
C LEU A 73 7.91 -8.77 -1.40
N GLY A 74 8.25 -9.95 -0.89
CA GLY A 74 7.33 -10.73 -0.05
C GLY A 74 7.11 -10.10 1.33
N THR A 75 6.11 -10.57 2.05
CA THR A 75 5.84 -10.14 3.43
C THR A 75 6.85 -10.71 4.43
N GLN A 76 7.47 -11.85 4.09
CA GLN A 76 8.40 -12.56 4.95
C GLN A 76 9.84 -12.11 4.70
N TYR A 77 10.58 -11.89 5.77
CA TYR A 77 11.99 -11.57 5.72
C TYR A 77 12.73 -12.13 6.96
N ARG A 78 14.03 -12.30 6.83
CA ARG A 78 14.94 -12.68 7.91
C ARG A 78 15.92 -11.54 8.16
N ILE A 79 16.16 -11.23 9.42
CA ILE A 79 17.21 -10.29 9.83
C ILE A 79 18.33 -11.06 10.50
N THR A 80 19.56 -10.79 10.10
CA THR A 80 20.77 -11.28 10.76
C THR A 80 21.62 -10.11 11.19
N ILE A 81 22.04 -10.10 12.46
CA ILE A 81 22.83 -9.02 13.04
C ILE A 81 24.20 -9.61 13.45
N ARG A 82 25.28 -8.90 13.07
CA ARG A 82 26.66 -9.22 13.47
C ARG A 82 27.36 -7.92 13.86
N GLY A 83 27.49 -7.66 15.16
CA GLY A 83 27.98 -6.39 15.66
C GLY A 83 27.10 -5.23 15.20
N LEU A 84 27.67 -4.24 14.51
CA LEU A 84 26.96 -3.10 13.94
C LEU A 84 26.48 -3.33 12.50
N GLU A 85 26.62 -4.53 11.96
CA GLU A 85 26.14 -4.86 10.62
C GLU A 85 24.83 -5.65 10.69
N GLY A 86 23.83 -5.19 9.96
CA GLY A 86 22.57 -5.89 9.72
C GLY A 86 22.49 -6.42 8.29
N THR A 87 21.87 -7.56 8.14
CA THR A 87 21.49 -8.12 6.84
C THR A 87 20.02 -8.45 6.88
N LEU A 88 19.24 -7.84 5.97
CA LEU A 88 17.86 -8.22 5.71
C LEU A 88 17.83 -9.11 4.47
N GLU A 89 17.25 -10.30 4.62
CA GLU A 89 16.98 -11.22 3.52
C GLU A 89 15.47 -11.37 3.37
N TYR A 90 14.92 -10.83 2.29
CA TYR A 90 13.48 -10.93 2.01
C TYR A 90 13.14 -12.15 1.13
N ARG A 91 11.95 -12.70 1.31
CA ARG A 91 11.39 -13.67 0.39
C ARG A 91 11.03 -12.95 -0.91
N ARG A 92 11.77 -13.27 -1.98
CA ARG A 92 11.41 -12.80 -3.32
C ARG A 92 10.29 -13.67 -3.88
N LEU A 93 9.20 -13.05 -4.31
CA LEU A 93 8.00 -13.77 -4.77
C LEU A 93 8.17 -14.34 -6.19
N TYR A 94 9.01 -13.71 -7.02
CA TYR A 94 9.12 -14.06 -8.45
C TYR A 94 10.58 -14.18 -8.90
N HIS A 95 10.81 -15.01 -9.90
CA HIS A 95 12.12 -15.11 -10.57
C HIS A 95 12.48 -13.78 -11.28
N PRO A 96 13.75 -13.37 -11.35
CA PRO A 96 14.17 -12.12 -12.02
C PRO A 96 13.60 -11.92 -13.42
N ASP A 97 13.64 -12.95 -14.29
CA ASP A 97 13.10 -12.86 -15.66
C ASP A 97 11.59 -12.59 -15.68
N MET A 98 10.86 -13.09 -14.66
CA MET A 98 9.45 -12.82 -14.50
C MET A 98 9.22 -11.38 -14.03
N ILE A 99 10.08 -10.87 -13.13
CA ILE A 99 10.02 -9.48 -12.66
C ILE A 99 10.15 -8.51 -13.83
N ASP A 100 11.12 -8.73 -14.72
CA ASP A 100 11.32 -7.88 -15.91
C ASP A 100 10.12 -7.89 -16.85
N ARG A 101 9.60 -9.09 -17.13
CA ARG A 101 8.41 -9.24 -18.00
C ARG A 101 7.18 -8.55 -17.41
N ILE A 102 6.92 -8.75 -16.12
CA ILE A 102 5.78 -8.13 -15.45
C ILE A 102 5.97 -6.61 -15.36
N THR A 103 7.18 -6.12 -15.06
CA THR A 103 7.47 -4.69 -15.03
C THR A 103 7.16 -4.03 -16.38
N LEU A 104 7.53 -4.67 -17.49
CA LEU A 104 7.22 -4.18 -18.83
C LEU A 104 5.69 -4.18 -19.07
N GLN A 105 5.00 -5.26 -18.70
CA GLN A 105 3.55 -5.35 -18.85
C GLN A 105 2.82 -4.33 -17.96
N LEU A 106 3.29 -4.10 -16.73
CA LEU A 106 2.76 -3.09 -15.82
C LEU A 106 2.84 -1.70 -16.43
N ARG A 107 4.01 -1.30 -16.94
CA ARG A 107 4.20 -0.02 -17.65
C ARG A 107 3.23 0.13 -18.83
N ARG A 108 3.11 -0.91 -19.66
CA ARG A 108 2.16 -0.91 -20.79
C ARG A 108 0.71 -0.79 -20.31
N ARG A 109 0.34 -1.50 -19.25
CA ARG A 109 -1.02 -1.46 -18.70
C ARG A 109 -1.36 -0.08 -18.12
N ILE A 110 -0.45 0.53 -17.38
CA ILE A 110 -0.63 1.89 -16.87
C ILE A 110 -0.82 2.86 -18.05
N CYS A 111 0.03 2.80 -19.07
CA CYS A 111 -0.12 3.64 -20.27
C CYS A 111 -1.48 3.42 -20.96
N GLN A 112 -1.98 2.18 -21.02
CA GLN A 112 -3.31 1.88 -21.60
C GLN A 112 -4.43 2.48 -20.76
N LEU A 113 -4.34 2.38 -19.42
CA LEU A 113 -5.35 2.88 -18.49
C LEU A 113 -5.46 4.41 -18.50
N VAL A 114 -4.34 5.13 -18.70
CA VAL A 114 -4.33 6.58 -18.79
C VAL A 114 -4.46 7.12 -20.23
N ARG A 115 -4.50 6.24 -21.22
CA ARG A 115 -4.55 6.65 -22.64
C ARG A 115 -5.83 7.42 -22.95
N GLY A 116 -5.68 8.54 -23.68
CA GLY A 116 -6.81 9.38 -24.13
C GLY A 116 -7.42 10.26 -23.03
N THR A 117 -6.80 10.32 -21.85
CA THR A 117 -7.31 11.21 -20.78
C THR A 117 -6.71 12.62 -20.82
N ALA A 118 -5.60 12.82 -21.51
CA ALA A 118 -4.82 14.07 -21.48
C ALA A 118 -5.57 15.36 -21.90
N TYR A 119 -6.70 15.23 -22.59
CA TYR A 119 -7.53 16.35 -23.02
C TYR A 119 -8.66 16.71 -22.04
N HIS A 120 -8.72 16.02 -20.91
CA HIS A 120 -9.73 16.16 -19.87
C HIS A 120 -9.16 16.87 -18.64
N THR A 121 -10.01 17.40 -17.80
CA THR A 121 -9.62 17.94 -16.48
C THR A 121 -9.00 16.83 -15.63
N LEU A 122 -8.24 17.19 -14.60
CA LEU A 122 -7.60 16.19 -13.74
C LEU A 122 -8.62 15.28 -13.06
N GLU A 123 -9.74 15.82 -12.62
CA GLU A 123 -10.84 15.05 -12.01
C GLU A 123 -11.49 14.10 -13.01
N GLU A 124 -11.69 14.53 -14.25
CA GLU A 124 -12.20 13.63 -15.31
C GLU A 124 -11.20 12.52 -15.65
N GLN A 125 -9.90 12.83 -15.73
CA GLN A 125 -8.85 11.86 -15.93
C GLN A 125 -8.84 10.80 -14.83
N GLU A 126 -8.91 11.25 -13.59
CA GLU A 126 -9.02 10.41 -12.40
C GLU A 126 -10.23 9.48 -12.49
N ARG A 127 -11.41 10.03 -12.72
CA ARG A 127 -12.68 9.30 -12.84
C ARG A 127 -12.64 8.26 -13.95
N MET A 128 -12.06 8.60 -15.11
CA MET A 128 -11.90 7.67 -16.24
C MET A 128 -10.99 6.49 -15.87
N VAL A 129 -9.87 6.75 -15.19
CA VAL A 129 -8.92 5.72 -14.77
C VAL A 129 -9.54 4.83 -13.71
N TYR A 130 -10.20 5.40 -12.70
CA TYR A 130 -10.92 4.68 -11.68
C TYR A 130 -11.95 3.71 -12.28
N GLN A 131 -12.79 4.21 -13.19
CA GLN A 131 -13.79 3.39 -13.88
C GLN A 131 -13.18 2.26 -14.72
N ARG A 132 -12.05 2.52 -15.40
CA ARG A 132 -11.35 1.51 -16.20
C ARG A 132 -10.80 0.40 -15.33
N ILE A 133 -10.26 0.71 -14.15
CA ILE A 133 -9.76 -0.28 -13.20
C ILE A 133 -10.92 -1.08 -12.61
N ALA A 134 -11.99 -0.43 -12.12
CA ALA A 134 -13.17 -1.09 -11.58
C ALA A 134 -13.81 -2.07 -12.56
N LYS A 135 -13.83 -1.73 -13.86
CA LYS A 135 -14.36 -2.60 -14.93
C LYS A 135 -13.39 -3.69 -15.38
N MET A 136 -12.09 -3.47 -15.20
CA MET A 136 -11.06 -4.40 -15.67
C MET A 136 -10.87 -5.57 -14.73
N LEU A 137 -11.02 -5.35 -13.43
CA LEU A 137 -10.66 -6.30 -12.38
C LEU A 137 -11.90 -7.01 -11.81
N THR A 138 -11.71 -8.29 -11.50
CA THR A 138 -12.64 -9.10 -10.72
C THR A 138 -12.03 -9.32 -9.34
N TYR A 139 -12.84 -9.18 -8.27
CA TYR A 139 -12.38 -9.47 -6.91
C TYR A 139 -12.23 -10.97 -6.73
N ASP A 140 -11.00 -11.43 -6.53
CA ASP A 140 -10.67 -12.85 -6.40
C ASP A 140 -9.36 -13.03 -5.62
N ASN A 141 -9.21 -14.20 -4.97
CA ASN A 141 -8.02 -14.60 -4.21
C ASN A 141 -7.56 -16.03 -4.56
N GLN A 142 -7.74 -16.43 -5.82
CA GLN A 142 -7.39 -17.80 -6.26
C GLN A 142 -5.91 -17.92 -6.67
N HIS A 143 -5.20 -16.81 -6.88
CA HIS A 143 -3.81 -16.78 -7.36
C HIS A 143 -2.80 -16.45 -6.25
N GLY A 144 -3.22 -16.51 -4.99
CA GLY A 144 -2.38 -16.33 -3.81
C GLY A 144 -1.63 -14.98 -3.80
N ASP A 145 -0.31 -15.01 -3.60
CA ASP A 145 0.50 -13.78 -3.52
C ASP A 145 0.29 -12.83 -4.73
N CYS A 146 -0.13 -13.34 -5.90
CA CYS A 146 -0.37 -12.51 -7.08
C CYS A 146 -1.54 -11.56 -6.90
N ASP A 147 -2.62 -11.99 -6.23
CA ASP A 147 -3.82 -11.17 -6.03
C ASP A 147 -3.62 -10.05 -5.02
N HIS A 148 -2.56 -10.13 -4.19
CA HIS A 148 -2.16 -9.13 -3.21
C HIS A 148 -1.19 -8.06 -3.75
N ASN A 149 -0.92 -8.04 -5.05
CA ASN A 149 -0.04 -7.05 -5.68
C ASN A 149 -0.44 -6.84 -7.16
N VAL A 150 0.35 -6.09 -7.91
CA VAL A 150 0.06 -5.76 -9.32
C VAL A 150 0.06 -6.96 -10.29
N VAL A 151 0.56 -8.12 -9.85
CA VAL A 151 0.69 -9.31 -10.74
C VAL A 151 -0.67 -9.91 -11.07
N GLY A 152 -1.57 -10.05 -10.08
CA GLY A 152 -2.94 -10.50 -10.30
C GLY A 152 -3.68 -9.63 -11.33
N PRO A 153 -3.76 -8.32 -11.11
CA PRO A 153 -4.31 -7.37 -12.08
C PRO A 153 -3.71 -7.46 -13.49
N ILE A 154 -2.41 -7.71 -13.61
CA ILE A 154 -1.72 -7.76 -14.91
C ILE A 154 -1.96 -9.09 -15.64
N LEU A 155 -1.81 -10.21 -14.95
CA LEU A 155 -1.84 -11.53 -15.57
C LEU A 155 -3.26 -12.14 -15.64
N TYR A 156 -4.04 -11.93 -14.59
CA TYR A 156 -5.33 -12.62 -14.40
C TYR A 156 -6.53 -11.69 -14.44
N ARG A 157 -6.32 -10.37 -14.42
CA ARG A 157 -7.38 -9.35 -14.26
C ARG A 157 -8.18 -9.56 -12.98
N SER A 158 -7.52 -10.04 -11.95
CA SER A 158 -8.09 -10.29 -10.62
C SER A 158 -7.22 -9.71 -9.53
N GLY A 159 -7.75 -9.61 -8.35
CA GLY A 159 -7.02 -9.20 -7.17
C GLY A 159 -7.94 -8.99 -5.98
N VAL A 160 -7.34 -8.90 -4.81
CA VAL A 160 -7.98 -8.41 -3.60
C VAL A 160 -7.73 -6.89 -3.45
N CYS A 161 -8.17 -6.27 -2.38
CA CYS A 161 -8.03 -4.83 -2.16
C CYS A 161 -6.61 -4.29 -2.40
N GLU A 162 -5.57 -5.05 -2.04
CA GLU A 162 -4.16 -4.65 -2.27
C GLU A 162 -3.82 -4.58 -3.76
N GLY A 163 -4.25 -5.54 -4.57
CA GLY A 163 -4.03 -5.54 -6.02
C GLY A 163 -4.74 -4.38 -6.72
N TYR A 164 -6.01 -4.12 -6.35
CA TYR A 164 -6.78 -2.97 -6.84
C TYR A 164 -6.13 -1.65 -6.47
N ASN A 165 -5.79 -1.49 -5.19
CA ASN A 165 -5.13 -0.28 -4.69
C ASN A 165 -3.79 -0.03 -5.37
N ALA A 166 -2.95 -1.05 -5.53
CA ALA A 166 -1.66 -0.93 -6.20
C ALA A 166 -1.80 -0.40 -7.64
N MET A 167 -2.76 -0.90 -8.40
CA MET A 167 -3.03 -0.42 -9.76
C MET A 167 -3.52 1.03 -9.78
N LEU A 168 -4.43 1.38 -8.85
CA LEU A 168 -4.97 2.73 -8.76
C LEU A 168 -3.88 3.75 -8.39
N LEU A 169 -3.06 3.45 -7.38
CA LEU A 169 -1.94 4.28 -6.94
C LEU A 169 -0.98 4.57 -8.10
N LEU A 170 -0.56 3.55 -8.84
CA LEU A 170 0.39 3.73 -9.94
C LEU A 170 -0.20 4.55 -11.09
N CYS A 171 -1.49 4.35 -11.39
CA CYS A 171 -2.16 5.13 -12.42
C CYS A 171 -2.36 6.60 -12.00
N PHE A 172 -2.78 6.85 -10.76
CA PHE A 172 -2.97 8.22 -10.25
C PHE A 172 -1.65 8.98 -10.18
N ARG A 173 -0.58 8.35 -9.69
CA ARG A 173 0.77 8.93 -9.73
C ARG A 173 1.22 9.23 -11.16
N ARG A 174 0.86 8.40 -12.13
CA ARG A 174 1.15 8.65 -13.55
C ARG A 174 0.40 9.87 -14.09
N LEU A 175 -0.77 10.20 -13.54
CA LEU A 175 -1.53 11.42 -13.84
C LEU A 175 -1.02 12.66 -13.07
N GLY A 176 -0.09 12.49 -12.14
CA GLY A 176 0.41 13.57 -11.29
C GLY A 176 -0.44 13.80 -10.04
N ILE A 177 -1.39 12.92 -9.73
CA ILE A 177 -2.23 12.98 -8.53
C ILE A 177 -1.45 12.45 -7.33
N PRO A 178 -1.21 13.27 -6.29
CA PRO A 178 -0.60 12.81 -5.05
C PRO A 178 -1.54 11.81 -4.36
N CYS A 179 -1.04 10.58 -4.14
CA CYS A 179 -1.85 9.53 -3.53
C CYS A 179 -1.00 8.52 -2.76
N VAL A 180 -1.62 7.90 -1.77
CA VAL A 180 -1.01 6.92 -0.88
C VAL A 180 -1.98 5.77 -0.60
N LYS A 181 -1.45 4.63 -0.18
CA LYS A 181 -2.26 3.53 0.34
C LYS A 181 -2.81 3.95 1.70
N ALA A 182 -4.12 3.94 1.87
CA ALA A 182 -4.77 3.97 3.17
C ALA A 182 -5.13 2.55 3.58
N PHE A 183 -5.20 2.29 4.88
CA PHE A 183 -5.59 0.99 5.39
C PHE A 183 -6.33 1.12 6.72
N GLY A 184 -7.06 0.07 7.06
CA GLY A 184 -7.88 0.04 8.26
C GLY A 184 -8.75 -1.19 8.34
N LYS A 185 -9.84 -1.10 9.10
CA LYS A 185 -10.86 -2.15 9.21
C LYS A 185 -12.15 -1.70 8.53
N MET A 186 -12.94 -2.67 8.06
CA MET A 186 -14.21 -2.37 7.35
C MET A 186 -15.35 -2.03 8.29
N SER A 187 -15.36 -2.52 9.53
CA SER A 187 -16.28 -2.18 10.61
C SER A 187 -15.79 -2.79 11.91
N GLU A 188 -16.35 -2.40 13.05
CA GLU A 188 -16.05 -3.03 14.34
C GLU A 188 -16.42 -4.51 14.38
N GLU A 189 -17.55 -4.88 13.75
CA GLU A 189 -18.04 -6.27 13.67
C GLU A 189 -17.22 -7.13 12.71
N ARG A 190 -16.71 -6.55 11.61
CA ARG A 190 -15.85 -7.22 10.65
C ARG A 190 -14.40 -6.79 10.86
N ALA A 191 -13.69 -7.50 11.74
CA ALA A 191 -12.27 -7.25 12.03
C ALA A 191 -11.32 -7.47 10.83
N THR A 192 -11.86 -7.53 9.60
CA THR A 192 -11.08 -7.76 8.39
C THR A 192 -10.34 -6.49 7.99
N TRP A 193 -9.03 -6.61 7.85
CA TRP A 193 -8.20 -5.55 7.33
C TRP A 193 -8.52 -5.28 5.86
N HIS A 194 -8.51 -4.01 5.50
CA HIS A 194 -8.78 -3.54 4.16
C HIS A 194 -7.84 -2.39 3.80
N CYS A 195 -7.63 -2.17 2.51
CA CYS A 195 -6.88 -1.01 2.04
C CYS A 195 -7.56 -0.37 0.83
N TRP A 196 -7.38 0.95 0.73
CA TRP A 196 -7.91 1.78 -0.32
C TRP A 196 -6.95 2.93 -0.63
N THR A 197 -7.30 3.82 -1.54
CA THR A 197 -6.46 4.95 -1.93
C THR A 197 -6.92 6.22 -1.23
N LYS A 198 -5.98 6.93 -0.62
CA LYS A 198 -6.12 8.30 -0.16
C LYS A 198 -5.35 9.20 -1.11
N LEU A 199 -5.94 10.31 -1.51
CA LEU A 199 -5.38 11.22 -2.50
C LEU A 199 -5.63 12.69 -2.16
N TRP A 200 -4.94 13.58 -2.87
CA TRP A 200 -5.09 15.03 -2.72
C TRP A 200 -5.39 15.69 -4.06
N LEU A 201 -6.49 16.43 -4.12
CA LEU A 201 -6.87 17.32 -5.23
C LEU A 201 -7.01 18.72 -4.67
N ASP A 202 -6.32 19.70 -5.28
CA ASP A 202 -6.36 21.10 -4.83
C ASP A 202 -6.15 21.28 -3.31
N GLU A 203 -5.15 20.55 -2.75
CA GLU A 203 -4.83 20.51 -1.32
C GLU A 203 -5.96 19.96 -0.42
N GLN A 204 -6.99 19.39 -0.98
CA GLN A 204 -8.04 18.69 -0.24
C GLN A 204 -7.81 17.19 -0.28
N GLU A 205 -8.06 16.54 0.86
CA GLU A 205 -7.90 15.10 1.03
C GLU A 205 -9.20 14.38 0.67
N TYR A 206 -9.05 13.31 -0.12
CA TYR A 206 -10.13 12.43 -0.52
C TYR A 206 -9.75 10.96 -0.39
N HIS A 207 -10.74 10.10 -0.43
CA HIS A 207 -10.60 8.65 -0.39
C HIS A 207 -11.33 8.01 -1.56
N CYS A 208 -10.67 7.02 -2.17
CA CYS A 208 -11.22 6.21 -3.25
C CYS A 208 -11.07 4.72 -2.92
N ASP A 209 -12.18 3.99 -2.87
CA ASP A 209 -12.14 2.53 -2.77
C ASP A 209 -12.70 1.88 -4.03
N VAL A 210 -11.83 1.66 -4.99
CA VAL A 210 -12.19 1.05 -6.27
C VAL A 210 -12.59 -0.42 -6.12
N THR A 211 -12.22 -1.07 -5.02
CA THR A 211 -12.60 -2.45 -4.74
C THR A 211 -14.11 -2.58 -4.48
N TRP A 212 -14.65 -1.67 -3.69
CA TRP A 212 -16.07 -1.66 -3.33
C TRP A 212 -16.98 -1.15 -4.44
N ASP A 213 -16.44 -0.36 -5.36
CA ASP A 213 -17.15 0.07 -6.57
C ASP A 213 -17.00 -0.91 -7.75
N SER A 214 -16.24 -2.00 -7.59
CA SER A 214 -16.04 -3.02 -8.62
C SER A 214 -17.09 -4.16 -8.53
N GLY A 215 -17.15 -4.99 -9.56
CA GLY A 215 -17.97 -6.21 -9.54
C GLY A 215 -19.48 -6.01 -9.73
N ILE A 216 -19.95 -4.78 -9.90
CA ILE A 216 -21.35 -4.48 -10.21
C ILE A 216 -21.53 -4.52 -11.73
N SER A 217 -22.41 -5.40 -12.21
CA SER A 217 -22.64 -5.62 -13.64
C SER A 217 -23.02 -4.33 -14.37
N GLY A 218 -22.18 -3.90 -15.30
CA GLY A 218 -22.45 -2.86 -16.29
C GLY A 218 -21.97 -1.45 -15.92
N GLN A 219 -22.32 -0.88 -14.79
CA GLN A 219 -21.95 0.49 -14.42
C GLN A 219 -21.19 0.54 -13.10
N VAL A 220 -20.14 1.37 -13.03
CA VAL A 220 -19.42 1.67 -11.79
C VAL A 220 -20.25 2.69 -11.01
N PRO A 221 -20.65 2.40 -9.76
CA PRO A 221 -21.60 3.25 -9.04
C PRO A 221 -20.96 4.56 -8.52
N PHE A 222 -19.63 4.62 -8.40
CA PHE A 222 -18.87 5.74 -7.83
C PHE A 222 -19.31 6.12 -6.41
N GLN A 223 -19.75 5.15 -5.63
CA GLN A 223 -20.15 5.35 -4.23
C GLN A 223 -18.95 5.60 -3.32
N TYR A 224 -17.80 5.04 -3.70
CA TYR A 224 -16.53 5.17 -2.98
C TYR A 224 -15.49 5.97 -3.77
N PHE A 225 -15.94 6.94 -4.56
CA PHE A 225 -15.09 7.82 -5.35
C PHE A 225 -15.06 9.22 -4.74
N ASN A 226 -13.85 9.73 -4.43
CA ASN A 226 -13.60 11.06 -3.87
C ASN A 226 -14.42 11.40 -2.62
N LEU A 227 -14.52 10.42 -1.70
CA LEU A 227 -15.15 10.64 -0.41
C LEU A 227 -14.24 11.46 0.50
N ASN A 228 -14.82 12.43 1.23
CA ASN A 228 -14.10 13.08 2.31
C ASN A 228 -13.99 12.15 3.54
N GLU A 229 -13.16 12.54 4.52
CA GLU A 229 -12.90 11.72 5.71
C GLU A 229 -14.19 11.36 6.47
N LYS A 230 -15.15 12.27 6.60
CA LYS A 230 -16.43 11.99 7.28
C LYS A 230 -17.27 10.95 6.52
N GLN A 231 -17.20 10.97 5.20
CA GLN A 231 -17.96 10.04 4.37
C GLN A 231 -17.36 8.63 4.41
N ILE A 232 -16.02 8.51 4.25
CA ILE A 232 -15.36 7.20 4.26
C ILE A 232 -15.43 6.53 5.62
N ARG A 233 -15.43 7.28 6.72
CA ARG A 233 -15.53 6.76 8.08
C ARG A 233 -16.88 6.13 8.45
N LYS A 234 -17.88 6.18 7.58
CA LYS A 234 -19.16 5.51 7.84
C LYS A 234 -19.02 3.98 7.88
N ASP A 235 -18.06 3.45 7.14
CA ASP A 235 -17.85 2.00 6.98
C ASP A 235 -16.37 1.59 6.90
N HIS A 236 -15.44 2.56 6.95
CA HIS A 236 -14.00 2.35 6.98
C HIS A 236 -13.40 2.96 8.24
N ILE A 237 -12.83 2.13 9.10
CA ILE A 237 -12.13 2.57 10.32
C ILE A 237 -10.66 2.76 9.95
N LEU A 238 -10.21 4.01 9.88
CA LEU A 238 -8.84 4.37 9.51
C LEU A 238 -7.83 3.89 10.55
N ALA A 239 -6.75 3.29 10.09
CA ALA A 239 -5.57 3.00 10.89
C ALA A 239 -4.45 4.01 10.59
N PHE A 240 -3.62 4.29 11.59
CA PHE A 240 -2.48 5.20 11.49
C PHE A 240 -1.35 4.73 12.41
N PHE A 241 -0.15 5.26 12.21
CA PHE A 241 0.95 5.04 13.14
C PHE A 241 1.06 6.21 14.12
N ASP A 242 1.16 5.91 15.42
CA ASP A 242 1.44 6.91 16.44
C ASP A 242 2.91 7.40 16.39
N GLU A 243 3.28 8.36 17.26
CA GLU A 243 4.64 8.91 17.33
C GLU A 243 5.67 7.83 17.71
N GLU A 244 5.29 6.84 18.51
CA GLU A 244 6.12 5.68 18.84
C GLU A 244 6.14 4.65 17.70
N GLY A 245 5.26 4.82 16.70
CA GLY A 245 5.12 3.97 15.52
C GLY A 245 4.41 2.67 15.75
N ASN A 246 3.51 2.65 16.69
CA ASN A 246 2.56 1.57 16.84
C ASN A 246 1.38 1.81 15.90
N LEU A 247 0.80 0.74 15.37
CA LEU A 247 -0.39 0.87 14.56
C LEU A 247 -1.60 1.08 15.48
N CYS A 248 -2.24 2.21 15.31
CA CYS A 248 -3.44 2.60 16.01
C CYS A 248 -4.64 2.57 15.06
N ILE A 249 -5.80 2.24 15.60
CA ILE A 249 -7.08 2.35 14.91
C ILE A 249 -7.79 3.57 15.49
N ASN A 250 -8.28 4.45 14.63
CA ASN A 250 -9.08 5.58 15.05
C ASN A 250 -10.56 5.18 14.98
N PRO A 251 -11.21 4.87 16.11
CA PRO A 251 -12.62 4.53 16.11
C PRO A 251 -13.45 5.70 15.56
N SER A 252 -14.55 5.38 14.90
CA SER A 252 -15.48 6.40 14.39
C SER A 252 -15.95 7.30 15.53
N SER A 253 -15.97 8.61 15.32
CA SER A 253 -16.29 9.64 16.31
C SER A 253 -17.77 9.68 16.79
N GLU A 254 -18.53 8.62 16.57
CA GLU A 254 -19.90 8.47 17.06
C GLU A 254 -20.01 7.60 18.33
N ILE A 255 -18.90 7.17 18.92
CA ILE A 255 -18.94 6.51 20.23
C ILE A 255 -18.88 7.60 21.30
N GLN A 256 -19.99 7.75 21.97
CA GLN A 256 -20.26 8.59 23.13
C GLN A 256 -19.05 8.80 24.05
N GLU A 257 -18.86 10.04 24.50
CA GLU A 257 -18.04 10.41 25.65
C GLU A 257 -18.19 9.37 26.78
N GLY A 258 -17.14 8.60 27.02
CA GLY A 258 -17.15 7.74 28.20
C GLY A 258 -16.22 6.53 28.26
N ARG A 259 -15.35 6.28 27.27
CA ARG A 259 -14.33 5.22 27.45
C ARG A 259 -12.96 5.65 26.92
N THR A 260 -12.13 6.09 27.83
CA THR A 260 -10.67 6.12 27.70
C THR A 260 -10.16 4.69 27.76
N GLY A 261 -9.68 4.17 26.65
CA GLY A 261 -9.05 2.86 26.60
C GLY A 261 -8.43 2.66 25.22
N SER A 262 -7.13 2.96 25.09
CA SER A 262 -6.35 2.54 23.95
C SER A 262 -6.12 1.03 24.05
N GLU A 263 -6.86 0.23 23.31
CA GLU A 263 -6.55 -1.18 23.17
C GLU A 263 -5.44 -1.36 22.14
N TYR A 264 -4.27 -1.67 22.64
CA TYR A 264 -3.12 -2.13 21.85
C TYR A 264 -3.36 -3.54 21.34
N THR A 265 -3.54 -3.71 20.05
CA THR A 265 -3.37 -5.01 19.40
C THR A 265 -2.08 -5.00 18.61
N PRO A 266 -1.11 -5.91 18.89
CA PRO A 266 0.05 -6.07 18.02
C PRO A 266 -0.43 -6.51 16.64
N VAL A 267 0.00 -5.79 15.60
CA VAL A 267 -0.45 -6.03 14.23
C VAL A 267 0.15 -7.31 13.71
N PRO A 268 -0.66 -8.29 13.31
CA PRO A 268 -0.21 -9.31 12.37
C PRO A 268 0.14 -8.62 11.04
N ALA A 269 1.11 -9.14 10.32
CA ALA A 269 1.43 -8.64 8.97
C ALA A 269 0.11 -8.44 8.20
N ILE A 270 -0.16 -7.19 7.82
CA ILE A 270 -1.43 -6.78 7.23
C ILE A 270 -1.69 -7.67 6.02
N CYS A 271 -2.78 -8.43 6.04
CA CYS A 271 -3.20 -9.37 4.99
C CYS A 271 -2.33 -10.61 4.75
N ALA A 272 -1.52 -11.07 5.69
CA ALA A 272 -0.97 -12.41 5.66
C ALA A 272 -1.74 -13.30 6.65
N GLN A 273 -2.56 -14.22 6.16
CA GLN A 273 -2.97 -15.36 6.97
C GLN A 273 -1.69 -16.11 7.42
N PRO A 274 -1.59 -16.55 8.67
CA PRO A 274 -0.44 -17.32 9.11
C PRO A 274 -0.39 -18.63 8.32
N LEU A 275 0.56 -18.73 7.41
CA LEU A 275 0.97 -20.03 6.93
C LEU A 275 1.58 -20.75 8.13
N SER A 276 1.00 -21.90 8.46
CA SER A 276 1.47 -22.83 9.48
C SER A 276 3.00 -22.89 9.49
N THR A 277 3.57 -22.75 10.67
CA THR A 277 4.99 -22.92 10.95
C THR A 277 5.50 -24.25 10.44
N GLY A 278 6.02 -24.26 9.22
CA GLY A 278 6.86 -25.33 8.70
C GLY A 278 8.32 -24.89 8.89
N VAL A 279 9.00 -25.53 9.79
CA VAL A 279 10.45 -25.45 9.98
C VAL A 279 11.12 -25.95 8.70
N PHE A 280 11.96 -25.11 8.08
CA PHE A 280 13.02 -25.54 7.18
C PHE A 280 14.37 -25.10 7.72
#